data_1dfe58739181e867c18b1b1bd5ed0276
#
_entry.id   1dfe58739181e867c18b1b1bd5ed0276
#
_cell.length_a   1.000
_cell.length_b   1.000
_cell.length_c   1.000
_cell.angle_alpha   90.00
_cell.angle_beta   90.00
_cell.angle_gamma   90.00
#
_symmetry.space_group_name_H-M   'P 1'
#
loop_
_entity.id
_entity.type
_entity.pdbx_description
1 polymer ?
#
loop_
_entity_poly.entity_id
_entity_poly.type
_entity_poly.pdbx_seq_one_letter_code
_entity_poly.pdbx_strand_id
1 'polypeptide(L)'
;MKTFVAKPHEVQRGWFVIDAKGKVLGRVASEVAHRLRGKHKPEFTPHVDTGDYIVVINAADIVVTGNKTQDKKYFRHTTYPGGIRETNFAKLQERFPGRAIQKAVKGMLPKGPLGYAMIKKLKVYAGAEHPHSAQQPQPLELKG
;
A
#
# COMPACT_ATOMS: atom_id res chain seq x y z
N MET A 1 11.87 33.51 10.59
CA MET A 1 12.00 32.06 10.61
C MET A 1 11.46 31.49 9.31
N LYS A 2 12.22 30.63 8.64
CA LYS A 2 11.80 30.02 7.38
C LYS A 2 11.35 28.58 7.62
N THR A 3 10.18 28.24 7.10
CA THR A 3 9.69 26.86 7.10
C THR A 3 10.43 26.04 6.04
N PHE A 4 10.87 24.86 6.42
CA PHE A 4 11.51 23.93 5.48
C PHE A 4 10.50 23.41 4.47
N VAL A 5 10.88 23.45 3.20
CA VAL A 5 10.11 22.88 2.10
C VAL A 5 11.01 21.90 1.35
N ALA A 6 10.58 20.64 1.22
CA ALA A 6 11.35 19.62 0.52
C ALA A 6 11.41 19.92 -0.98
N LYS A 7 12.56 19.63 -1.58
CA LYS A 7 12.75 19.74 -3.04
C LYS A 7 12.75 18.34 -3.65
N PRO A 8 12.03 18.11 -4.75
CA PRO A 8 11.89 16.75 -5.29
C PRO A 8 13.22 16.05 -5.62
N HIS A 9 14.21 16.79 -6.05
CA HIS A 9 15.52 16.21 -6.40
C HIS A 9 16.45 15.96 -5.21
N GLU A 10 16.12 16.49 -4.03
CA GLU A 10 16.91 16.34 -2.81
C GLU A 10 16.32 15.31 -1.85
N VAL A 11 15.12 14.82 -2.11
CA VAL A 11 14.47 13.84 -1.24
C VAL A 11 15.17 12.48 -1.34
N GLN A 12 15.55 11.93 -0.19
CA GLN A 12 16.12 10.59 -0.11
C GLN A 12 15.01 9.59 0.23
N ARG A 13 14.87 8.56 -0.60
CA ARG A 13 13.86 7.51 -0.44
C ARG A 13 14.55 6.18 -0.10
N GLY A 14 14.25 5.65 1.09
CA GLY A 14 14.71 4.34 1.49
C GLY A 14 13.81 3.23 0.95
N TRP A 15 14.29 2.00 1.07
CA TRP A 15 13.52 0.80 0.75
C TRP A 15 13.25 0.02 2.03
N PHE A 16 12.00 -0.37 2.23
CA PHE A 16 11.59 -1.14 3.40
C PHE A 16 10.73 -2.33 2.97
N VAL A 17 10.86 -3.43 3.71
CA VAL A 17 10.05 -4.63 3.49
C VAL A 17 9.16 -4.88 4.71
N ILE A 18 7.89 -5.18 4.45
CA ILE A 18 6.90 -5.49 5.47
C ILE A 18 6.37 -6.89 5.22
N ASP A 19 6.37 -7.72 6.27
CA ASP A 19 5.76 -9.05 6.23
C ASP A 19 4.29 -8.92 6.65
N ALA A 20 3.38 -9.21 5.73
CA ALA A 20 1.95 -9.12 5.96
C ALA A 20 1.34 -10.39 6.55
N LYS A 21 2.12 -11.45 6.72
CA LYS A 21 1.62 -12.73 7.21
C LYS A 21 0.98 -12.60 8.59
N GLY A 22 -0.29 -12.97 8.69
CA GLY A 22 -1.03 -12.92 9.95
C GLY A 22 -1.41 -11.51 10.43
N LYS A 23 -1.11 -10.48 9.65
CA LYS A 23 -1.43 -9.09 9.99
C LYS A 23 -2.81 -8.69 9.46
N VAL A 24 -3.48 -7.77 10.15
CA VAL A 24 -4.80 -7.27 9.74
C VAL A 24 -4.65 -6.30 8.57
N LEU A 25 -5.46 -6.50 7.53
CA LEU A 25 -5.40 -5.73 6.28
C LEU A 25 -5.41 -4.21 6.49
N GLY A 26 -6.39 -3.70 7.24
CA GLY A 26 -6.54 -2.26 7.45
C GLY A 26 -5.36 -1.64 8.18
N ARG A 27 -4.80 -2.32 9.15
CA ARG A 27 -3.64 -1.83 9.92
C ARG A 27 -2.37 -1.80 9.09
N VAL A 28 -2.14 -2.85 8.29
CA VAL A 28 -1.02 -2.87 7.34
C VAL A 28 -1.18 -1.75 6.33
N ALA A 29 -2.37 -1.60 5.76
CA ALA A 29 -2.63 -0.59 4.73
C ALA A 29 -2.42 0.84 5.27
N SER A 30 -2.87 1.13 6.49
CA SER A 30 -2.70 2.46 7.08
C SER A 30 -1.23 2.81 7.33
N GLU A 31 -0.44 1.87 7.83
CA GLU A 31 0.98 2.08 8.05
C GLU A 31 1.74 2.26 6.72
N VAL A 32 1.42 1.43 5.74
CA VAL A 32 2.02 1.53 4.40
C VAL A 32 1.69 2.89 3.76
N ALA A 33 0.44 3.33 3.83
CA ALA A 33 0.03 4.63 3.28
C ALA A 33 0.75 5.79 3.97
N HIS A 34 0.90 5.72 5.29
CA HIS A 34 1.62 6.71 6.08
C HIS A 34 3.08 6.84 5.61
N ARG A 35 3.75 5.69 5.39
CA ARG A 35 5.13 5.64 4.92
C ARG A 35 5.28 6.07 3.47
N LEU A 36 4.36 5.69 2.60
CA LEU A 36 4.38 6.10 1.19
C LEU A 36 4.20 7.60 1.01
N ARG A 37 3.41 8.23 1.86
CA ARG A 37 3.19 9.67 1.82
C ARG A 37 4.35 10.45 2.44
N GLY A 38 5.12 9.84 3.34
CA GLY A 38 6.25 10.47 3.98
C GLY A 38 5.93 11.20 5.28
N LYS A 39 4.74 10.99 5.86
CA LYS A 39 4.33 11.66 7.11
C LYS A 39 5.17 11.28 8.32
N HIS A 40 5.93 10.20 8.25
CA HIS A 40 6.84 9.77 9.31
C HIS A 40 8.14 10.58 9.34
N LYS A 41 8.39 11.39 8.33
CA LYS A 41 9.62 12.17 8.20
C LYS A 41 9.38 13.63 8.65
N PRO A 42 10.36 14.26 9.34
CA PRO A 42 10.23 15.67 9.72
C PRO A 42 10.23 16.61 8.52
N GLU A 43 10.78 16.17 7.38
CA GLU A 43 10.85 16.93 6.13
C GLU A 43 9.57 16.83 5.28
N PHE A 44 8.51 16.23 5.81
CA PHE A 44 7.24 16.06 5.10
C PHE A 44 6.73 17.37 4.53
N THR A 45 6.47 17.38 3.22
CA THR A 45 5.90 18.53 2.50
C THR A 45 4.71 18.02 1.68
N PRO A 46 3.49 18.59 1.88
CA PRO A 46 2.29 18.04 1.25
C PRO A 46 2.31 18.00 -0.28
N HIS A 47 2.99 18.92 -0.94
CA HIS A 47 3.02 18.98 -2.41
C HIS A 47 4.20 18.24 -3.03
N VAL A 48 5.05 17.60 -2.22
CA VAL A 48 6.21 16.83 -2.67
C VAL A 48 6.11 15.41 -2.16
N ASP A 49 6.48 14.44 -2.99
CA ASP A 49 6.51 13.03 -2.61
C ASP A 49 7.79 12.75 -1.81
N THR A 50 7.68 12.79 -0.48
CA THR A 50 8.78 12.56 0.46
C THR A 50 8.84 11.14 1.02
N GLY A 51 7.90 10.27 0.63
CA GLY A 51 7.79 8.91 1.15
C GLY A 51 8.84 7.94 0.63
N ASP A 52 8.86 6.76 1.21
CA ASP A 52 9.79 5.69 0.89
C ASP A 52 9.16 4.62 0.00
N TYR A 53 10.00 3.77 -0.60
CA TYR A 53 9.55 2.57 -1.29
C TYR A 53 9.22 1.47 -0.27
N ILE A 54 8.05 0.84 -0.43
CA ILE A 54 7.60 -0.23 0.46
C ILE A 54 7.39 -1.50 -0.35
N VAL A 55 8.00 -2.58 0.11
CA VAL A 55 7.78 -3.93 -0.42
C VAL A 55 6.96 -4.71 0.60
N VAL A 56 5.81 -5.23 0.21
CA VAL A 56 4.96 -6.07 1.07
C VAL A 56 5.08 -7.51 0.58
N ILE A 57 5.47 -8.40 1.48
CA ILE A 57 5.60 -9.83 1.20
C ILE A 57 4.52 -10.60 1.97
N ASN A 58 4.28 -11.84 1.55
CA ASN A 58 3.26 -12.72 2.14
C ASN A 58 1.85 -12.12 2.09
N ALA A 59 1.54 -11.39 1.02
CA ALA A 59 0.22 -10.76 0.86
C ALA A 59 -0.93 -11.77 0.80
N ALA A 60 -0.65 -13.00 0.40
CA ALA A 60 -1.65 -14.08 0.36
C ALA A 60 -2.14 -14.46 1.77
N ASP A 61 -1.32 -14.25 2.79
CA ASP A 61 -1.59 -14.64 4.17
C ASP A 61 -2.14 -13.49 5.03
N ILE A 62 -2.55 -12.40 4.43
CA ILE A 62 -3.13 -11.26 5.16
C ILE A 62 -4.52 -11.63 5.71
N VAL A 63 -4.85 -11.10 6.87
CA VAL A 63 -6.06 -11.45 7.63
C VAL A 63 -7.03 -10.28 7.66
N VAL A 64 -8.32 -10.55 7.63
CA VAL A 64 -9.39 -9.59 7.92
C VAL A 64 -10.18 -10.08 9.12
N THR A 65 -10.69 -9.13 9.93
CA THR A 65 -11.42 -9.45 11.14
C THR A 65 -12.91 -9.63 10.88
N GLY A 66 -13.62 -10.27 11.82
CA GLY A 66 -15.06 -10.51 11.73
C GLY A 66 -15.41 -11.40 10.55
N ASN A 67 -16.55 -11.14 9.93
CA ASN A 67 -17.04 -11.90 8.77
C ASN A 67 -16.67 -11.26 7.42
N LYS A 68 -15.66 -10.39 7.39
CA LYS A 68 -15.27 -9.65 6.18
C LYS A 68 -14.76 -10.54 5.05
N THR A 69 -14.26 -11.73 5.37
CA THR A 69 -13.82 -12.68 4.36
C THR A 69 -14.93 -12.94 3.34
N GLN A 70 -16.17 -13.02 3.79
CA GLN A 70 -17.33 -13.23 2.92
C GLN A 70 -18.07 -11.93 2.61
N ASP A 71 -18.12 -10.99 3.57
CA ASP A 71 -18.97 -9.80 3.48
C ASP A 71 -18.31 -8.62 2.79
N LYS A 72 -16.98 -8.50 2.85
CA LYS A 72 -16.29 -7.39 2.20
C LYS A 72 -16.34 -7.55 0.69
N LYS A 73 -16.96 -6.56 0.01
CA LYS A 73 -17.17 -6.61 -1.43
C LYS A 73 -16.31 -5.59 -2.16
N TYR A 74 -15.84 -5.99 -3.33
CA TYR A 74 -15.07 -5.15 -4.23
C TYR A 74 -15.84 -5.01 -5.53
N PHE A 75 -16.05 -3.75 -5.97
CA PHE A 75 -16.85 -3.43 -7.13
C PHE A 75 -15.97 -2.92 -8.27
N ARG A 76 -16.31 -3.31 -9.48
CA ARG A 76 -15.69 -2.81 -10.70
C ARG A 76 -16.77 -2.62 -11.76
N HIS A 77 -16.74 -1.51 -12.47
CA HIS A 77 -17.64 -1.25 -13.57
C HIS A 77 -16.92 -1.44 -14.91
N THR A 78 -17.56 -2.14 -15.85
CA THR A 78 -16.97 -2.44 -17.15
C THR A 78 -17.12 -1.32 -18.17
N THR A 79 -17.78 -0.22 -17.80
CA THR A 79 -18.13 0.94 -18.64
C THR A 79 -19.29 0.71 -19.63
N TYR A 80 -19.88 -0.48 -19.62
CA TYR A 80 -21.10 -0.76 -20.38
C TYR A 80 -22.32 -0.68 -19.49
N PRO A 81 -23.54 -0.35 -20.03
CA PRO A 81 -24.77 -0.35 -19.23
C PRO A 81 -24.98 -1.69 -18.52
N GLY A 82 -25.27 -1.65 -17.20
CA GLY A 82 -25.43 -2.84 -16.38
C GLY A 82 -24.14 -3.59 -16.12
N GLY A 83 -22.98 -2.99 -16.39
CA GLY A 83 -21.67 -3.64 -16.30
C GLY A 83 -21.00 -3.61 -14.95
N ILE A 84 -21.72 -3.50 -13.83
CA ILE A 84 -21.12 -3.57 -12.51
C ILE A 84 -20.75 -5.02 -12.17
N ARG A 85 -19.52 -5.22 -11.73
CA ARG A 85 -19.01 -6.53 -11.30
C ARG A 85 -18.67 -6.46 -9.82
N GLU A 86 -18.99 -7.52 -9.12
CA GLU A 86 -18.84 -7.63 -7.68
C GLU A 86 -18.06 -8.90 -7.34
N THR A 87 -17.14 -8.81 -6.38
CA THR A 87 -16.44 -9.97 -5.83
C THR A 87 -16.21 -9.75 -4.34
N ASN A 88 -16.14 -10.82 -3.56
CA ASN A 88 -15.83 -10.71 -2.13
C ASN A 88 -14.32 -10.84 -1.88
N PHE A 89 -13.90 -10.61 -0.62
CA PHE A 89 -12.50 -10.68 -0.24
C PHE A 89 -11.89 -12.06 -0.53
N ALA A 90 -12.61 -13.14 -0.18
CA ALA A 90 -12.09 -14.51 -0.36
C ALA A 90 -11.77 -14.82 -1.82
N LYS A 91 -12.68 -14.47 -2.74
CA LYS A 91 -12.49 -14.71 -4.17
C LYS A 91 -11.38 -13.82 -4.75
N LEU A 92 -11.31 -12.57 -4.31
CA LEU A 92 -10.27 -11.65 -4.76
C LEU A 92 -8.89 -12.13 -4.32
N GLN A 93 -8.78 -12.60 -3.08
CA GLN A 93 -7.53 -13.10 -2.52
C GLN A 93 -7.06 -14.38 -3.21
N GLU A 94 -8.00 -15.25 -3.58
CA GLU A 94 -7.70 -16.48 -4.32
C GLU A 94 -7.13 -16.21 -5.72
N ARG A 95 -7.75 -15.27 -6.46
CA ARG A 95 -7.37 -14.95 -7.83
C ARG A 95 -6.16 -14.03 -7.93
N PHE A 96 -6.16 -12.99 -7.12
CA PHE A 96 -5.17 -11.89 -7.19
C PHE A 96 -4.67 -11.56 -5.79
N PRO A 97 -3.81 -12.41 -5.19
CA PRO A 97 -3.21 -12.09 -3.88
C PRO A 97 -2.46 -10.76 -3.95
N GLY A 98 -2.70 -9.90 -2.99
CA GLY A 98 -2.10 -8.57 -2.94
C GLY A 98 -2.95 -7.45 -3.50
N ARG A 99 -3.95 -7.74 -4.32
CA ARG A 99 -4.82 -6.69 -4.86
C ARG A 99 -5.66 -6.01 -3.78
N ALA A 100 -6.06 -6.75 -2.74
CA ALA A 100 -6.78 -6.20 -1.59
C ALA A 100 -5.93 -5.14 -0.86
N ILE A 101 -4.65 -5.43 -0.65
CA ILE A 101 -3.71 -4.49 -0.03
C ILE A 101 -3.54 -3.24 -0.89
N GLN A 102 -3.34 -3.42 -2.19
CA GLN A 102 -3.18 -2.30 -3.14
C GLN A 102 -4.41 -1.39 -3.13
N LYS A 103 -5.61 -1.96 -3.13
CA LYS A 103 -6.86 -1.18 -3.09
C LYS A 103 -7.03 -0.44 -1.77
N ALA A 104 -6.72 -1.09 -0.65
CA ALA A 104 -6.81 -0.47 0.66
C ALA A 104 -5.85 0.72 0.78
N VAL A 105 -4.60 0.56 0.36
CA VAL A 105 -3.59 1.62 0.39
C VAL A 105 -3.98 2.76 -0.55
N LYS A 106 -4.42 2.44 -1.76
CA LYS A 106 -4.86 3.46 -2.73
C LYS A 106 -6.00 4.30 -2.19
N GLY A 107 -6.94 3.68 -1.47
CA GLY A 107 -8.04 4.40 -0.84
C GLY A 107 -7.60 5.36 0.27
N MET A 108 -6.46 5.09 0.91
CA MET A 108 -5.89 5.88 2.00
C MET A 108 -4.91 6.96 1.53
N LEU A 109 -4.46 6.91 0.27
CA LEU A 109 -3.58 7.92 -0.32
C LEU A 109 -4.39 9.06 -0.94
N PRO A 110 -3.78 10.26 -1.10
CA PRO A 110 -4.46 11.36 -1.79
C PRO A 110 -4.87 10.99 -3.20
N LYS A 111 -5.92 11.62 -3.69
CA LYS A 111 -6.37 11.51 -5.09
C LYS A 111 -5.67 12.58 -5.93
N GLY A 112 -5.30 12.23 -7.16
CA GLY A 112 -4.64 13.15 -8.07
C GLY A 112 -3.26 12.68 -8.48
N PRO A 113 -2.52 13.45 -9.31
CA PRO A 113 -1.24 13.02 -9.86
C PRO A 113 -0.20 12.62 -8.82
N LEU A 114 -0.08 13.37 -7.72
CA LEU A 114 0.88 13.09 -6.67
C LEU A 114 0.55 11.78 -5.94
N GLY A 115 -0.72 11.56 -5.59
CA GLY A 115 -1.15 10.32 -4.95
C GLY A 115 -0.96 9.10 -5.85
N TYR A 116 -1.17 9.23 -7.15
CA TYR A 116 -0.94 8.15 -8.10
C TYR A 116 0.57 7.85 -8.26
N ALA A 117 1.42 8.84 -8.11
CA ALA A 117 2.86 8.62 -8.07
C ALA A 117 3.29 7.90 -6.78
N MET A 118 2.65 8.22 -5.65
CA MET A 118 2.92 7.57 -4.36
C MET A 118 2.61 6.07 -4.40
N ILE A 119 1.46 5.68 -4.97
CA ILE A 119 1.07 4.26 -5.02
C ILE A 119 2.02 3.42 -5.89
N LYS A 120 2.71 4.01 -6.84
CA LYS A 120 3.70 3.31 -7.67
C LYS A 120 4.93 2.85 -6.88
N LYS A 121 5.19 3.43 -5.73
CA LYS A 121 6.28 3.02 -4.85
C LYS A 121 5.94 1.79 -4.00
N LEU A 122 4.67 1.36 -4.00
CA LEU A 122 4.23 0.15 -3.33
C LEU A 122 4.43 -1.06 -4.25
N LYS A 123 5.15 -2.07 -3.75
CA LYS A 123 5.38 -3.34 -4.43
C LYS A 123 4.81 -4.44 -3.55
N VAL A 124 3.85 -5.22 -4.06
CA VAL A 124 3.16 -6.26 -3.28
C VAL A 124 3.40 -7.60 -3.93
N TYR A 125 3.80 -8.59 -3.12
CA TYR A 125 4.07 -9.97 -3.55
C TYR A 125 3.32 -10.96 -2.67
N ALA A 126 2.75 -11.97 -3.30
CA ALA A 126 1.96 -12.98 -2.60
C ALA A 126 2.80 -13.86 -1.68
N GLY A 127 4.02 -14.22 -2.09
CA GLY A 127 4.92 -15.09 -1.34
C GLY A 127 5.94 -14.33 -0.52
N ALA A 128 6.90 -15.06 0.03
CA ALA A 128 7.95 -14.50 0.85
C ALA A 128 9.12 -13.90 0.05
N GLU A 129 9.19 -14.20 -1.25
CA GLU A 129 10.28 -13.73 -2.11
C GLU A 129 9.90 -12.46 -2.87
N HIS A 130 10.89 -11.61 -3.10
CA HIS A 130 10.73 -10.39 -3.89
C HIS A 130 11.99 -10.15 -4.75
N PRO A 131 11.84 -9.49 -5.93
CA PRO A 131 12.99 -9.26 -6.82
C PRO A 131 13.79 -7.99 -6.48
N HIS A 132 13.71 -7.50 -5.24
CA HIS A 132 14.31 -6.23 -4.82
C HIS A 132 15.56 -6.39 -3.95
N SER A 133 16.25 -7.53 -4.03
CA SER A 133 17.47 -7.77 -3.25
C SER A 133 18.58 -6.74 -3.54
N ALA A 134 18.65 -6.25 -4.77
CA ALA A 134 19.62 -5.23 -5.16
C ALA A 134 19.43 -3.90 -4.42
N GLN A 135 18.19 -3.56 -4.08
CA GLN A 135 17.86 -2.36 -3.32
C GLN A 135 18.07 -2.50 -1.83
N GLN A 136 18.33 -3.72 -1.34
CA GLN A 136 18.58 -4.03 0.07
C GLN A 136 17.51 -3.45 1.00
N PRO A 137 16.21 -3.82 0.84
CA PRO A 137 15.17 -3.27 1.67
C PRO A 137 15.35 -3.66 3.13
N GLN A 138 15.19 -2.70 4.03
CA GLN A 138 15.31 -2.92 5.47
C GLN A 138 14.00 -3.45 6.03
N PRO A 139 14.03 -4.43 6.96
CA PRO A 139 12.81 -4.89 7.61
C PRO A 139 12.13 -3.76 8.40
N LEU A 140 10.81 -3.69 8.29
CA LEU A 140 9.99 -2.74 9.02
C LEU A 140 8.93 -3.51 9.78
N GLU A 141 8.95 -3.43 11.11
CA GLU A 141 7.95 -4.07 11.95
C GLU A 141 6.75 -3.15 12.13
N LEU A 142 5.56 -3.73 12.03
CA LEU A 142 4.31 -3.02 12.24
C LEU A 142 3.86 -3.18 13.69
N LYS A 143 3.40 -2.07 14.28
CA LYS A 143 2.77 -2.09 15.58
C LYS A 143 1.34 -2.58 15.44
N GLY A 144 1.02 -3.65 16.08
CA GLY A 144 -0.29 -4.25 16.07
C GLY A 144 -0.48 -5.30 15.03
#